data_71536debea915620f589bc157355cd59
#
_entry.id   71536debea915620f589bc157355cd59
#
_cell.length_a   1.000
_cell.length_b   1.000
_cell.length_c   1.000
_cell.angle_alpha   90.00
_cell.angle_beta   90.00
_cell.angle_gamma   90.00
#
_symmetry.space_group_name_H-M   'P 1'
#
loop_
_entity.id
_entity.type
_entity.pdbx_description
1 polymer ?
#
loop_
_entity_poly.entity_id
_entity_poly.type
_entity_poly.pdbx_seq_one_letter_code
_entity_poly.pdbx_strand_id
1 'polypeptide(L)'
;MKKLAITMGDPAGIGPEIIIKALVHAKIRGSCRPIIVGDRTPLEEAIALLKLSVQLRVVQSPEEYRAAPKGRTIELIDMGVAKKIRKGKPTAEGGKASVHYIQKAVELALDKHVDGIVTAPISKEAIHMAGFKWPGHTEMISELTHTRDYAMMFVGGPLRIILVTIHTPLKKVPSLISKDRVVKTLRLAKKACEMLGMKSPKIAVAGLNPHAGEAGLFGDEEIREINPAVREALGEGIPVAGPFPPDVIFHKAYRGEFDLVVCMYHDQGLIPLKMVAFDKGVNMTVGLPIIRTSPDHGTAYDIAWEGIANPASMIEAIKLAAKLRI
;
A
#
# COMPACT_ATOMS: atom_id res chain seq x y z
N MET A 1 4.95 -16.40 13.48
CA MET A 1 4.72 -14.94 13.52
C MET A 1 5.55 -14.33 12.39
N LYS A 2 4.92 -13.60 11.46
CA LYS A 2 5.60 -13.05 10.27
C LYS A 2 6.64 -12.00 10.65
N LYS A 3 7.79 -12.03 9.96
CA LYS A 3 8.80 -10.97 9.97
C LYS A 3 8.46 -9.97 8.89
N LEU A 4 8.37 -8.69 9.23
CA LEU A 4 8.05 -7.61 8.30
C LEU A 4 9.16 -6.56 8.29
N ALA A 5 9.72 -6.26 7.14
CA ALA A 5 10.61 -5.12 6.98
C ALA A 5 9.77 -3.84 6.82
N ILE A 6 10.02 -2.86 7.67
CA ILE A 6 9.32 -1.57 7.65
C ILE A 6 10.31 -0.50 7.20
N THR A 7 10.14 0.02 5.98
CA THR A 7 11.02 1.09 5.51
C THR A 7 10.68 2.42 6.16
N MET A 8 11.71 3.17 6.55
CA MET A 8 11.52 4.45 7.23
C MET A 8 10.84 5.52 6.36
N GLY A 9 10.83 5.35 5.03
CA GLY A 9 10.35 6.36 4.10
C GLY A 9 11.26 7.57 4.04
N ASP A 10 10.71 8.76 3.75
CA ASP A 10 11.51 9.98 3.77
C ASP A 10 11.81 10.40 5.21
N PRO A 11 13.08 10.40 5.63
CA PRO A 11 13.45 10.76 7.00
C PRO A 11 13.13 12.22 7.37
N ALA A 12 12.90 13.10 6.38
CA ALA A 12 12.49 14.49 6.60
C ALA A 12 10.98 14.64 6.86
N GLY A 13 10.18 13.62 6.51
CA GLY A 13 8.73 13.58 6.69
C GLY A 13 8.30 12.93 8.02
N ILE A 14 7.02 12.54 8.08
CA ILE A 14 6.42 11.91 9.27
C ILE A 14 6.79 10.42 9.45
N GLY A 15 7.52 9.81 8.50
CA GLY A 15 7.87 8.39 8.50
C GLY A 15 8.42 7.91 9.84
N PRO A 16 9.51 8.51 10.37
CA PRO A 16 10.10 8.12 11.66
C PRO A 16 9.11 8.16 12.83
N GLU A 17 8.26 9.21 12.91
CA GLU A 17 7.28 9.37 13.99
C GLU A 17 6.19 8.29 13.96
N ILE A 18 5.56 8.08 12.79
CA ILE A 18 4.44 7.15 12.68
C ILE A 18 4.86 5.70 12.87
N ILE A 19 6.10 5.35 12.47
CA ILE A 19 6.65 4.01 12.69
C ILE A 19 6.85 3.76 14.18
N ILE A 20 7.53 4.65 14.89
CA ILE A 20 7.76 4.48 16.33
C ILE A 20 6.44 4.42 17.10
N LYS A 21 5.49 5.34 16.80
CA LYS A 21 4.14 5.31 17.40
C LYS A 21 3.41 4.00 17.10
N ALA A 22 3.50 3.49 15.86
CA ALA A 22 2.84 2.24 15.47
C ALA A 22 3.44 1.03 16.20
N LEU A 23 4.78 0.93 16.28
CA LEU A 23 5.44 -0.24 16.84
C LEU A 23 5.31 -0.35 18.36
N VAL A 24 5.14 0.76 19.08
CA VAL A 24 4.83 0.72 20.53
C VAL A 24 3.37 0.45 20.82
N HIS A 25 2.50 0.55 19.83
CA HIS A 25 1.06 0.40 20.01
C HIS A 25 0.67 -1.05 20.34
N ALA A 26 -0.23 -1.24 21.33
CA ALA A 26 -0.64 -2.56 21.81
C ALA A 26 -1.17 -3.50 20.72
N LYS A 27 -1.83 -2.95 19.69
CA LYS A 27 -2.38 -3.72 18.56
C LYS A 27 -1.31 -4.38 17.67
N ILE A 28 -0.06 -3.93 17.74
CA ILE A 28 1.05 -4.50 16.95
C ILE A 28 1.80 -5.55 17.74
N ARG A 29 1.80 -5.44 19.07
CA ARG A 29 2.46 -6.43 19.93
C ARG A 29 1.89 -7.82 19.68
N GLY A 30 2.77 -8.78 19.37
CA GLY A 30 2.37 -10.16 19.10
C GLY A 30 1.69 -10.42 17.74
N SER A 31 1.46 -9.39 16.90
CA SER A 31 0.88 -9.58 15.55
C SER A 31 1.94 -9.97 14.52
N CYS A 32 3.14 -9.40 14.62
CA CYS A 32 4.26 -9.65 13.74
C CYS A 32 5.59 -9.40 14.46
N ARG A 33 6.68 -9.70 13.78
CA ARG A 33 8.04 -9.32 14.17
C ARG A 33 8.53 -8.22 13.22
N PRO A 34 8.41 -6.94 13.60
CA PRO A 34 8.82 -5.83 12.77
C PRO A 34 10.34 -5.62 12.84
N ILE A 35 10.94 -5.28 11.71
CA ILE A 35 12.34 -4.86 11.58
C ILE A 35 12.33 -3.57 10.78
N ILE A 36 12.83 -2.47 11.33
CA ILE A 36 12.93 -1.22 10.58
C ILE A 36 14.12 -1.29 9.63
N VAL A 37 13.94 -0.83 8.41
CA VAL A 37 15.01 -0.54 7.45
C VAL A 37 15.10 0.98 7.32
N GLY A 38 16.17 1.58 7.87
CA GLY A 38 16.27 3.02 7.96
C GLY A 38 17.58 3.45 8.62
N ASP A 39 17.67 4.68 9.08
CA ASP A 39 18.84 5.21 9.78
C ASP A 39 18.54 5.44 11.26
N ARG A 40 19.54 5.14 12.06
CA ARG A 40 19.45 5.19 13.52
C ARG A 40 19.13 6.60 14.04
N THR A 41 19.86 7.60 13.57
CA THR A 41 19.75 8.98 14.08
C THR A 41 18.33 9.55 13.98
N PRO A 42 17.65 9.54 12.82
CA PRO A 42 16.27 10.04 12.74
C PRO A 42 15.29 9.27 13.65
N LEU A 43 15.49 7.97 13.85
CA LEU A 43 14.63 7.18 14.74
C LEU A 43 14.87 7.50 16.21
N GLU A 44 16.12 7.70 16.65
CA GLU A 44 16.45 8.13 18.01
C GLU A 44 15.89 9.53 18.29
N GLU A 45 16.00 10.45 17.34
CA GLU A 45 15.39 11.79 17.44
C GLU A 45 13.85 11.71 17.53
N ALA A 46 13.21 10.85 16.75
CA ALA A 46 11.75 10.62 16.84
C ALA A 46 11.35 10.03 18.20
N ILE A 47 12.10 9.07 18.72
CA ILE A 47 11.87 8.49 20.07
C ILE A 47 11.97 9.58 21.14
N ALA A 48 12.99 10.44 21.07
CA ALA A 48 13.19 11.55 22.00
C ALA A 48 12.05 12.58 21.90
N LEU A 49 11.68 12.99 20.68
CA LEU A 49 10.56 13.90 20.40
C LEU A 49 9.25 13.38 21.01
N LEU A 50 8.97 12.09 20.85
CA LEU A 50 7.76 11.44 21.33
C LEU A 50 7.80 11.08 22.82
N LYS A 51 8.94 11.32 23.50
CA LYS A 51 9.17 11.01 24.92
C LYS A 51 8.85 9.54 25.24
N LEU A 52 9.23 8.63 24.36
CA LEU A 52 8.94 7.20 24.48
C LEU A 52 10.14 6.45 25.06
N SER A 53 9.88 5.52 25.98
CA SER A 53 10.91 4.61 26.52
C SER A 53 11.04 3.37 25.63
N VAL A 54 11.81 3.50 24.55
CA VAL A 54 12.07 2.46 23.54
C VAL A 54 13.56 2.42 23.24
N GLN A 55 14.12 1.23 23.03
CA GLN A 55 15.50 1.03 22.63
C GLN A 55 15.56 0.50 21.19
N LEU A 56 16.47 1.03 20.40
CA LEU A 56 16.81 0.46 19.10
C LEU A 56 17.91 -0.57 19.23
N ARG A 57 17.70 -1.74 18.64
CA ARG A 57 18.73 -2.78 18.49
C ARG A 57 19.13 -2.86 17.02
N VAL A 58 20.35 -2.47 16.71
CA VAL A 58 20.91 -2.65 15.37
C VAL A 58 21.16 -4.14 15.14
N VAL A 59 20.68 -4.66 14.02
CA VAL A 59 20.91 -6.03 13.54
C VAL A 59 21.70 -5.98 12.24
N GLN A 60 22.72 -6.83 12.11
CA GLN A 60 23.66 -6.82 10.98
C GLN A 60 23.59 -8.06 10.11
N SER A 61 23.14 -9.19 10.68
CA SER A 61 23.06 -10.46 9.96
C SER A 61 21.63 -11.03 9.93
N PRO A 62 21.30 -11.85 8.91
CA PRO A 62 20.01 -12.53 8.83
C PRO A 62 19.70 -13.44 10.02
N GLU A 63 20.73 -13.99 10.68
CA GLU A 63 20.62 -14.85 11.86
C GLU A 63 20.07 -14.05 13.05
N GLU A 64 20.50 -12.80 13.20
CA GLU A 64 20.04 -11.91 14.27
C GLU A 64 18.55 -11.60 14.15
N TYR A 65 17.98 -11.59 12.91
CA TYR A 65 16.55 -11.38 12.68
C TYR A 65 15.66 -12.50 13.23
N ARG A 66 16.24 -13.66 13.58
CA ARG A 66 15.51 -14.82 14.11
C ARG A 66 15.23 -14.71 15.62
N ALA A 67 16.03 -13.93 16.32
CA ALA A 67 15.83 -13.73 17.75
C ALA A 67 14.63 -12.80 18.00
N ALA A 68 13.71 -13.18 18.89
CA ALA A 68 12.61 -12.30 19.30
C ALA A 68 13.17 -11.16 20.16
N PRO A 69 12.86 -9.87 19.85
CA PRO A 69 13.32 -8.76 20.69
C PRO A 69 12.69 -8.85 22.09
N LYS A 70 13.49 -8.55 23.11
CA LYS A 70 13.03 -8.53 24.51
C LYS A 70 12.56 -7.12 24.92
N GLY A 71 11.47 -7.03 25.66
CA GLY A 71 11.00 -5.76 26.23
C GLY A 71 10.45 -4.76 25.20
N ARG A 72 10.78 -3.46 25.38
CA ARG A 72 10.43 -2.37 24.45
C ARG A 72 11.57 -2.11 23.46
N THR A 73 12.11 -3.17 22.85
CA THR A 73 13.20 -3.09 21.89
C THR A 73 12.64 -3.22 20.48
N ILE A 74 13.07 -2.34 19.57
CA ILE A 74 12.74 -2.35 18.14
C ILE A 74 14.02 -2.70 17.37
N GLU A 75 13.95 -3.67 16.47
CA GLU A 75 15.07 -4.05 15.60
C GLU A 75 15.21 -3.07 14.44
N LEU A 76 16.45 -2.71 14.11
CA LEU A 76 16.83 -1.76 13.07
C LEU A 76 17.95 -2.35 12.22
N ILE A 77 17.76 -2.33 10.91
CA ILE A 77 18.85 -2.41 9.94
C ILE A 77 19.26 -0.96 9.68
N ASP A 78 20.39 -0.58 10.28
CA ASP A 78 20.92 0.79 10.13
C ASP A 78 21.66 0.94 8.80
N MET A 79 21.13 1.79 7.94
CA MET A 79 21.66 1.98 6.59
C MET A 79 22.76 3.04 6.51
N GLY A 80 22.84 3.97 7.48
CA GLY A 80 23.86 5.03 7.55
C GLY A 80 23.85 5.98 6.33
N VAL A 81 22.73 6.15 5.64
CA VAL A 81 22.63 6.90 4.38
C VAL A 81 22.27 8.35 4.63
N ALA A 82 21.36 8.63 5.54
CA ALA A 82 20.84 9.96 5.84
C ALA A 82 21.70 10.66 6.90
N LYS A 83 22.73 11.38 6.48
CA LYS A 83 23.70 12.03 7.40
C LYS A 83 23.23 13.40 7.91
N LYS A 84 22.54 14.20 7.06
CA LYS A 84 22.06 15.54 7.40
C LYS A 84 20.68 15.74 6.83
N ILE A 85 19.64 15.59 7.64
CA ILE A 85 18.25 15.72 7.19
C ILE A 85 17.70 17.09 7.57
N ARG A 86 17.20 17.80 6.56
CA ARG A 86 16.43 19.01 6.76
C ARG A 86 14.96 18.64 6.95
N LYS A 87 14.52 18.64 8.19
CA LYS A 87 13.16 18.26 8.61
C LYS A 87 12.08 19.12 7.95
N GLY A 88 10.93 18.51 7.62
CA GLY A 88 9.76 19.21 7.08
C GLY A 88 9.91 19.71 5.63
N LYS A 89 10.90 19.22 4.88
CA LYS A 89 11.12 19.63 3.48
C LYS A 89 11.69 18.49 2.65
N PRO A 90 11.34 18.40 1.35
CA PRO A 90 11.96 17.44 0.44
C PRO A 90 13.44 17.82 0.22
N THR A 91 14.30 16.79 0.19
CA THR A 91 15.74 16.93 -0.08
C THR A 91 16.24 15.75 -0.92
N ALA A 92 17.28 15.97 -1.73
CA ALA A 92 17.93 14.90 -2.48
C ALA A 92 18.45 13.78 -1.54
N GLU A 93 18.97 14.15 -0.37
CA GLU A 93 19.45 13.19 0.63
C GLU A 93 18.32 12.32 1.19
N GLY A 94 17.16 12.92 1.55
CA GLY A 94 15.97 12.19 1.98
C GLY A 94 15.41 11.27 0.89
N GLY A 95 15.39 11.75 -0.36
CA GLY A 95 14.98 10.95 -1.51
C GLY A 95 15.92 9.77 -1.76
N LYS A 96 17.24 9.97 -1.71
CA LYS A 96 18.24 8.90 -1.84
C LYS A 96 18.10 7.87 -0.73
N ALA A 97 17.95 8.32 0.51
CA ALA A 97 17.77 7.44 1.66
C ALA A 97 16.50 6.59 1.51
N SER A 98 15.37 7.21 1.14
CA SER A 98 14.11 6.51 0.88
C SER A 98 14.25 5.37 -0.12
N VAL A 99 14.95 5.62 -1.23
CA VAL A 99 15.19 4.59 -2.27
C VAL A 99 16.02 3.44 -1.73
N HIS A 100 17.12 3.72 -1.03
CA HIS A 100 17.99 2.68 -0.49
C HIS A 100 17.27 1.81 0.56
N TYR A 101 16.39 2.40 1.40
CA TYR A 101 15.60 1.61 2.35
C TYR A 101 14.64 0.66 1.64
N ILE A 102 14.00 1.12 0.55
CA ILE A 102 13.10 0.28 -0.24
C ILE A 102 13.88 -0.83 -0.93
N GLN A 103 15.01 -0.52 -1.57
CA GLN A 103 15.87 -1.51 -2.22
C GLN A 103 16.28 -2.62 -1.24
N LYS A 104 16.75 -2.23 -0.04
CA LYS A 104 17.13 -3.20 0.99
C LYS A 104 15.97 -4.03 1.50
N ALA A 105 14.80 -3.42 1.71
CA ALA A 105 13.62 -4.17 2.15
C ALA A 105 13.12 -5.15 1.08
N VAL A 106 13.17 -4.78 -0.21
CA VAL A 106 12.81 -5.66 -1.33
C VAL A 106 13.80 -6.83 -1.44
N GLU A 107 15.12 -6.57 -1.36
CA GLU A 107 16.15 -7.62 -1.30
C GLU A 107 15.84 -8.64 -0.21
N LEU A 108 15.63 -8.17 1.04
CA LEU A 108 15.32 -9.03 2.18
C LEU A 108 14.04 -9.87 1.98
N ALA A 109 13.05 -9.32 1.29
CA ALA A 109 11.81 -10.03 1.01
C ALA A 109 11.96 -11.07 -0.11
N LEU A 110 12.71 -10.75 -1.16
CA LEU A 110 13.02 -11.70 -2.26
C LEU A 110 13.87 -12.86 -1.76
N ASP A 111 14.86 -12.59 -0.89
CA ASP A 111 15.72 -13.60 -0.27
C ASP A 111 15.02 -14.35 0.89
N LYS A 112 13.73 -14.07 1.15
CA LYS A 112 12.91 -14.70 2.20
C LYS A 112 13.45 -14.51 3.62
N HIS A 113 14.28 -13.50 3.86
CA HIS A 113 14.69 -13.13 5.21
C HIS A 113 13.54 -12.48 5.98
N VAL A 114 12.60 -11.83 5.26
CA VAL A 114 11.33 -11.31 5.78
C VAL A 114 10.16 -11.82 4.94
N ASP A 115 8.95 -11.88 5.56
CA ASP A 115 7.74 -12.39 4.91
C ASP A 115 7.00 -11.31 4.10
N GLY A 116 7.43 -10.05 4.20
CA GLY A 116 6.83 -8.93 3.48
C GLY A 116 7.38 -7.59 3.91
N ILE A 117 6.98 -6.55 3.20
CA ILE A 117 7.42 -5.17 3.46
C ILE A 117 6.23 -4.26 3.76
N VAL A 118 6.45 -3.30 4.64
CA VAL A 118 5.53 -2.19 4.91
C VAL A 118 6.30 -0.89 4.67
N THR A 119 5.82 -0.06 3.75
CA THR A 119 6.57 1.13 3.35
C THR A 119 5.96 2.40 3.95
N ALA A 120 6.72 3.15 4.74
CA ALA A 120 6.35 4.50 5.17
C ALA A 120 6.43 5.48 3.99
N PRO A 121 5.77 6.65 4.09
CA PRO A 121 5.66 7.59 2.98
C PRO A 121 6.99 8.11 2.44
N ILE A 122 7.07 8.28 1.13
CA ILE A 122 8.20 8.89 0.42
C ILE A 122 7.74 10.11 -0.38
N SER A 123 8.65 10.99 -0.71
CA SER A 123 8.41 12.15 -1.56
C SER A 123 8.89 11.90 -2.99
N LYS A 124 7.99 12.02 -3.96
CA LYS A 124 8.34 11.96 -5.39
C LYS A 124 9.36 13.05 -5.75
N GLU A 125 9.14 14.26 -5.25
CA GLU A 125 10.04 15.41 -5.45
C GLU A 125 11.45 15.09 -4.91
N ALA A 126 11.55 14.60 -3.68
CA ALA A 126 12.84 14.25 -3.08
C ALA A 126 13.57 13.15 -3.87
N ILE A 127 12.85 12.14 -4.35
CA ILE A 127 13.39 11.06 -5.19
C ILE A 127 13.93 11.60 -6.51
N HIS A 128 13.18 12.50 -7.17
CA HIS A 128 13.62 13.14 -8.40
C HIS A 128 14.83 14.07 -8.17
N MET A 129 14.85 14.82 -7.05
CA MET A 129 16.03 15.61 -6.64
C MET A 129 17.27 14.73 -6.44
N ALA A 130 17.10 13.49 -6.03
CA ALA A 130 18.17 12.50 -5.89
C ALA A 130 18.60 11.83 -7.21
N GLY A 131 17.98 12.22 -8.35
CA GLY A 131 18.29 11.71 -9.67
C GLY A 131 17.57 10.42 -10.09
N PHE A 132 16.65 9.92 -9.28
CA PHE A 132 15.84 8.75 -9.63
C PHE A 132 14.58 9.17 -10.38
N LYS A 133 14.09 8.29 -11.28
CA LYS A 133 12.96 8.59 -12.18
C LYS A 133 11.65 7.92 -11.78
N TRP A 134 11.61 7.16 -10.70
CA TRP A 134 10.39 6.45 -10.28
C TRP A 134 9.31 7.42 -9.82
N PRO A 135 8.07 7.27 -10.31
CA PRO A 135 6.95 8.11 -9.92
C PRO A 135 6.41 7.79 -8.51
N GLY A 136 6.80 6.65 -7.93
CA GLY A 136 6.38 6.26 -6.59
C GLY A 136 6.83 4.86 -6.19
N HIS A 137 6.34 4.39 -5.04
CA HIS A 137 6.65 3.07 -4.49
C HIS A 137 6.28 1.93 -5.43
N THR A 138 5.09 1.98 -6.01
CA THR A 138 4.53 0.85 -6.75
C THR A 138 5.35 0.54 -7.99
N GLU A 139 5.69 1.57 -8.76
CA GLU A 139 6.51 1.44 -9.96
C GLU A 139 7.94 1.02 -9.62
N MET A 140 8.53 1.62 -8.56
CA MET A 140 9.86 1.24 -8.09
C MET A 140 9.90 -0.24 -7.68
N ILE A 141 8.97 -0.68 -6.84
CA ILE A 141 8.98 -2.04 -6.32
C ILE A 141 8.65 -3.05 -7.43
N SER A 142 7.74 -2.71 -8.37
CA SER A 142 7.44 -3.57 -9.51
C SER A 142 8.66 -3.78 -10.41
N GLU A 143 9.47 -2.73 -10.64
CA GLU A 143 10.74 -2.83 -11.38
C GLU A 143 11.77 -3.68 -10.63
N LEU A 144 11.98 -3.40 -9.33
CA LEU A 144 12.91 -4.16 -8.48
C LEU A 144 12.55 -5.64 -8.34
N THR A 145 11.27 -5.99 -8.48
CA THR A 145 10.77 -7.38 -8.43
C THR A 145 10.51 -7.98 -9.81
N HIS A 146 10.88 -7.28 -10.89
CA HIS A 146 10.63 -7.69 -12.29
C HIS A 146 9.15 -8.03 -12.56
N THR A 147 8.22 -7.35 -11.88
CA THR A 147 6.77 -7.61 -12.00
C THR A 147 6.15 -6.69 -13.05
N ARG A 148 5.53 -7.30 -14.08
CA ARG A 148 4.83 -6.55 -15.14
C ARG A 148 3.36 -6.30 -14.81
N ASP A 149 2.72 -7.26 -14.17
CA ASP A 149 1.29 -7.28 -13.91
C ASP A 149 1.01 -7.06 -12.43
N TYR A 150 0.60 -5.86 -12.11
CA TYR A 150 0.25 -5.45 -10.75
C TYR A 150 -0.94 -4.49 -10.73
N ALA A 151 -1.60 -4.38 -9.60
CA ALA A 151 -2.66 -3.41 -9.36
C ALA A 151 -2.57 -2.82 -7.96
N MET A 152 -3.06 -1.59 -7.82
CA MET A 152 -3.24 -0.95 -6.52
C MET A 152 -4.60 -1.35 -5.96
N MET A 153 -4.58 -1.92 -4.78
CA MET A 153 -5.76 -2.23 -3.98
C MET A 153 -5.74 -1.40 -2.71
N PHE A 154 -6.91 -0.95 -2.28
CA PHE A 154 -7.06 -0.21 -1.03
C PHE A 154 -8.03 -0.93 -0.11
N VAL A 155 -7.68 -0.94 1.17
CA VAL A 155 -8.49 -1.53 2.24
C VAL A 155 -8.78 -0.46 3.27
N GLY A 156 -10.05 -0.20 3.53
CA GLY A 156 -10.46 0.81 4.51
C GLY A 156 -11.79 0.43 5.17
N GLY A 157 -11.75 0.07 6.47
CA GLY A 157 -12.94 -0.40 7.16
C GLY A 157 -13.54 -1.63 6.49
N PRO A 158 -14.84 -1.61 6.13
CA PRO A 158 -15.48 -2.71 5.42
C PRO A 158 -15.23 -2.69 3.90
N LEU A 159 -14.76 -1.57 3.33
CA LEU A 159 -14.55 -1.43 1.90
C LEU A 159 -13.17 -1.94 1.47
N ARG A 160 -13.15 -2.62 0.33
CA ARG A 160 -11.96 -2.99 -0.43
C ARG A 160 -12.19 -2.65 -1.88
N ILE A 161 -11.23 -1.99 -2.48
CA ILE A 161 -11.29 -1.58 -3.88
C ILE A 161 -9.99 -1.93 -4.59
N ILE A 162 -10.06 -2.26 -5.86
CA ILE A 162 -8.89 -2.44 -6.75
C ILE A 162 -9.09 -1.63 -8.01
N LEU A 163 -8.02 -1.01 -8.50
CA LEU A 163 -8.10 -0.02 -9.56
C LEU A 163 -7.64 -0.56 -10.91
N VAL A 164 -8.44 -0.34 -11.96
CA VAL A 164 -8.08 -0.60 -13.36
C VAL A 164 -7.12 0.46 -13.88
N THR A 165 -7.42 1.74 -13.61
CA THR A 165 -6.52 2.86 -13.90
C THR A 165 -6.22 3.62 -12.62
N ILE A 166 -4.96 4.09 -12.49
CA ILE A 166 -4.48 4.80 -11.31
C ILE A 166 -4.25 6.29 -11.65
N HIS A 167 -3.14 6.87 -11.39
CA HIS A 167 -2.79 8.29 -11.52
C HIS A 167 -2.86 8.80 -12.98
N THR A 168 -4.06 8.84 -13.55
CA THR A 168 -4.32 9.22 -14.94
C THR A 168 -5.33 10.36 -15.00
N PRO A 169 -5.12 11.39 -15.82
CA PRO A 169 -6.13 12.44 -16.04
C PRO A 169 -7.47 11.85 -16.47
N LEU A 170 -8.57 12.32 -15.87
CA LEU A 170 -9.90 11.76 -16.07
C LEU A 170 -10.29 11.66 -17.58
N LYS A 171 -9.94 12.66 -18.38
CA LYS A 171 -10.19 12.67 -19.84
C LYS A 171 -9.53 11.52 -20.61
N LYS A 172 -8.48 10.89 -20.04
CA LYS A 172 -7.78 9.74 -20.65
C LYS A 172 -8.31 8.39 -20.16
N VAL A 173 -9.09 8.38 -19.09
CA VAL A 173 -9.58 7.14 -18.49
C VAL A 173 -10.36 6.29 -19.50
N PRO A 174 -11.36 6.80 -20.24
CA PRO A 174 -12.13 5.96 -21.15
C PRO A 174 -11.27 5.24 -22.19
N SER A 175 -10.27 5.92 -22.76
CA SER A 175 -9.35 5.32 -23.73
C SER A 175 -8.40 4.26 -23.16
N LEU A 176 -8.28 4.18 -21.84
CA LEU A 176 -7.45 3.20 -21.14
C LEU A 176 -8.25 2.01 -20.62
N ILE A 177 -9.58 2.10 -20.64
CA ILE A 177 -10.43 0.95 -20.30
C ILE A 177 -10.52 0.05 -21.52
N SER A 178 -9.80 -1.06 -21.46
CA SER A 178 -9.87 -2.12 -22.46
C SER A 178 -10.24 -3.44 -21.79
N LYS A 179 -10.87 -4.33 -22.57
CA LYS A 179 -11.24 -5.68 -22.12
C LYS A 179 -10.04 -6.36 -21.41
N ASP A 180 -8.87 -6.38 -22.06
CA ASP A 180 -7.68 -7.06 -21.53
C ASP A 180 -7.20 -6.48 -20.20
N ARG A 181 -7.24 -5.14 -20.06
CA ARG A 181 -6.86 -4.48 -18.81
C ARG A 181 -7.85 -4.80 -17.68
N VAL A 182 -9.13 -4.83 -17.96
CA VAL A 182 -10.16 -5.19 -16.98
C VAL A 182 -10.01 -6.66 -16.58
N VAL A 183 -9.84 -7.59 -17.53
CA VAL A 183 -9.59 -9.03 -17.25
C VAL A 183 -8.36 -9.22 -16.38
N LYS A 184 -7.24 -8.54 -16.73
CA LYS A 184 -6.02 -8.56 -15.92
C LYS A 184 -6.29 -8.12 -14.49
N THR A 185 -7.03 -7.02 -14.30
CA THR A 185 -7.37 -6.52 -12.97
C THR A 185 -8.28 -7.49 -12.22
N LEU A 186 -9.20 -8.17 -12.90
CA LEU A 186 -10.08 -9.20 -12.31
C LEU A 186 -9.28 -10.42 -11.82
N ARG A 187 -8.28 -10.88 -12.58
CA ARG A 187 -7.35 -11.94 -12.14
C ARG A 187 -6.57 -11.51 -10.89
N LEU A 188 -6.09 -10.27 -10.86
CA LEU A 188 -5.43 -9.71 -9.67
C LEU A 188 -6.39 -9.52 -8.50
N ALA A 189 -7.66 -9.16 -8.74
CA ALA A 189 -8.69 -9.07 -7.72
C ALA A 189 -8.94 -10.43 -7.04
N LYS A 190 -9.02 -11.52 -7.81
CA LYS A 190 -9.11 -12.89 -7.28
C LYS A 190 -7.89 -13.21 -6.41
N LYS A 191 -6.68 -12.97 -6.92
CA LYS A 191 -5.42 -13.17 -6.16
C LYS A 191 -5.41 -12.36 -4.86
N ALA A 192 -5.88 -11.11 -4.88
CA ALA A 192 -5.99 -10.28 -3.68
C ALA A 192 -6.92 -10.89 -2.63
N CYS A 193 -8.08 -11.40 -3.04
CA CYS A 193 -9.01 -12.10 -2.16
C CYS A 193 -8.40 -13.37 -1.55
N GLU A 194 -7.66 -14.14 -2.34
CA GLU A 194 -6.92 -15.33 -1.87
C GLU A 194 -5.85 -14.93 -0.85
N MET A 195 -5.07 -13.87 -1.11
CA MET A 195 -4.09 -13.32 -0.16
C MET A 195 -4.74 -12.87 1.15
N LEU A 196 -5.97 -12.37 1.10
CA LEU A 196 -6.77 -12.00 2.28
C LEU A 196 -7.38 -13.21 2.99
N GLY A 197 -7.21 -14.43 2.45
CA GLY A 197 -7.74 -15.67 3.02
C GLY A 197 -9.23 -15.91 2.77
N MET A 198 -9.82 -15.24 1.78
CA MET A 198 -11.23 -15.42 1.40
C MET A 198 -11.38 -16.67 0.57
N LYS A 199 -12.26 -17.60 1.00
CA LYS A 199 -12.50 -18.89 0.31
C LYS A 199 -13.48 -18.76 -0.86
N SER A 200 -14.47 -17.90 -0.74
CA SER A 200 -15.52 -17.69 -1.75
C SER A 200 -15.83 -16.20 -1.87
N PRO A 201 -14.90 -15.39 -2.41
CA PRO A 201 -15.07 -13.95 -2.47
C PRO A 201 -16.19 -13.58 -3.46
N LYS A 202 -16.89 -12.49 -3.18
CA LYS A 202 -17.85 -11.86 -4.08
C LYS A 202 -17.23 -10.58 -4.64
N ILE A 203 -16.80 -10.60 -5.90
CA ILE A 203 -16.14 -9.48 -6.55
C ILE A 203 -17.17 -8.73 -7.39
N ALA A 204 -17.30 -7.42 -7.19
CA ALA A 204 -18.14 -6.57 -8.02
C ALA A 204 -17.30 -5.73 -8.98
N VAL A 205 -17.85 -5.43 -10.14
CA VAL A 205 -17.28 -4.49 -11.11
C VAL A 205 -18.16 -3.24 -11.14
N ALA A 206 -17.58 -2.07 -10.92
CA ALA A 206 -18.24 -0.79 -11.16
C ALA A 206 -18.28 -0.50 -12.67
N GLY A 207 -19.37 0.06 -13.18
CA GLY A 207 -19.38 0.67 -14.50
C GLY A 207 -18.45 1.88 -14.56
N LEU A 208 -18.07 2.29 -15.76
CA LEU A 208 -17.35 3.55 -15.99
C LEU A 208 -18.32 4.74 -16.00
N ASN A 209 -19.43 4.55 -16.71
CA ASN A 209 -20.41 5.59 -16.98
C ASN A 209 -21.59 5.58 -15.96
N PRO A 210 -22.33 6.70 -15.84
CA PRO A 210 -23.57 6.74 -15.07
C PRO A 210 -24.51 5.59 -15.45
N HIS A 211 -25.18 5.00 -14.46
CA HIS A 211 -26.10 3.87 -14.62
C HIS A 211 -25.48 2.67 -15.36
N ALA A 212 -24.13 2.51 -15.31
CA ALA A 212 -23.39 1.49 -16.06
C ALA A 212 -23.68 1.56 -17.56
N GLY A 213 -23.74 2.79 -18.13
CA GLY A 213 -23.92 3.07 -19.54
C GLY A 213 -25.37 3.05 -20.04
N GLU A 214 -26.37 2.61 -19.23
CA GLU A 214 -27.80 2.55 -19.62
C GLU A 214 -28.01 2.02 -21.04
N ALA A 215 -27.53 0.80 -21.33
CA ALA A 215 -27.58 0.18 -22.64
C ALA A 215 -26.92 0.99 -23.77
N GLY A 216 -25.93 1.82 -23.46
CA GLY A 216 -25.18 2.64 -24.40
C GLY A 216 -25.65 4.11 -24.51
N LEU A 217 -26.67 4.50 -23.73
CA LEU A 217 -27.20 5.86 -23.74
C LEU A 217 -26.19 6.89 -23.17
N PHE A 218 -25.42 6.50 -22.15
CA PHE A 218 -24.44 7.35 -21.46
C PHE A 218 -22.98 6.95 -21.73
N GLY A 219 -22.75 6.13 -22.73
CA GLY A 219 -21.44 5.59 -23.09
C GLY A 219 -21.52 4.10 -23.38
N ASP A 220 -20.61 3.60 -24.18
CA ASP A 220 -20.64 2.22 -24.67
C ASP A 220 -19.44 1.37 -24.19
N GLU A 221 -18.59 1.91 -23.30
CA GLU A 221 -17.44 1.22 -22.74
C GLU A 221 -17.84 -0.04 -21.97
N GLU A 222 -19.00 -0.01 -21.30
CA GLU A 222 -19.56 -1.20 -20.64
C GLU A 222 -19.85 -2.30 -21.67
N ILE A 223 -20.44 -1.94 -22.82
CA ILE A 223 -20.83 -2.90 -23.86
C ILE A 223 -19.59 -3.46 -24.56
N ARG A 224 -18.64 -2.58 -24.93
CA ARG A 224 -17.49 -2.96 -25.76
C ARG A 224 -16.36 -3.60 -24.95
N GLU A 225 -16.16 -3.17 -23.72
CA GLU A 225 -14.97 -3.53 -22.95
C GLU A 225 -15.31 -4.26 -21.63
N ILE A 226 -16.15 -3.66 -20.75
CA ILE A 226 -16.33 -4.15 -19.40
C ILE A 226 -17.16 -5.44 -19.35
N ASN A 227 -18.31 -5.50 -20.05
CA ASN A 227 -19.14 -6.70 -20.12
C ASN A 227 -18.39 -7.90 -20.73
N PRO A 228 -17.66 -7.74 -21.86
CA PRO A 228 -16.82 -8.83 -22.38
C PRO A 228 -15.76 -9.30 -21.39
N ALA A 229 -15.13 -8.39 -20.64
CA ALA A 229 -14.15 -8.73 -19.62
C ALA A 229 -14.78 -9.52 -18.46
N VAL A 230 -15.93 -9.11 -17.98
CA VAL A 230 -16.67 -9.83 -16.92
C VAL A 230 -17.07 -11.26 -17.39
N ARG A 231 -17.55 -11.39 -18.63
CA ARG A 231 -17.87 -12.73 -19.21
C ARG A 231 -16.64 -13.63 -19.31
N GLU A 232 -15.50 -13.09 -19.75
CA GLU A 232 -14.25 -13.86 -19.82
C GLU A 232 -13.80 -14.31 -18.44
N ALA A 233 -13.79 -13.40 -17.47
CA ALA A 233 -13.40 -13.72 -16.09
C ALA A 233 -14.32 -14.78 -15.45
N LEU A 234 -15.63 -14.72 -15.70
CA LEU A 234 -16.58 -15.77 -15.29
C LEU A 234 -16.24 -17.12 -15.92
N GLY A 235 -15.88 -17.12 -17.21
CA GLY A 235 -15.41 -18.34 -17.91
C GLY A 235 -14.13 -18.92 -17.33
N GLU A 236 -13.28 -18.09 -16.72
CA GLU A 236 -12.08 -18.49 -15.97
C GLU A 236 -12.37 -18.93 -14.52
N GLY A 237 -13.62 -18.94 -14.10
CA GLY A 237 -14.02 -19.29 -12.74
C GLY A 237 -13.69 -18.21 -11.69
N ILE A 238 -13.60 -16.94 -12.10
CA ILE A 238 -13.50 -15.81 -11.18
C ILE A 238 -14.91 -15.43 -10.74
N PRO A 239 -15.20 -15.41 -9.43
CA PRO A 239 -16.56 -15.13 -8.91
C PRO A 239 -16.83 -13.61 -8.95
N VAL A 240 -17.17 -13.11 -10.11
CA VAL A 240 -17.38 -11.69 -10.40
C VAL A 240 -18.80 -11.41 -10.88
N ALA A 241 -19.33 -10.24 -10.54
CA ALA A 241 -20.62 -9.75 -11.00
C ALA A 241 -20.55 -8.28 -11.40
N GLY A 242 -21.41 -7.86 -12.32
CA GLY A 242 -21.47 -6.48 -12.82
C GLY A 242 -21.37 -6.42 -14.36
N PRO A 243 -21.13 -5.21 -14.94
CA PRO A 243 -20.94 -3.96 -14.22
C PRO A 243 -22.19 -3.43 -13.53
N PHE A 244 -21.99 -2.85 -12.35
CA PHE A 244 -23.05 -2.20 -11.57
C PHE A 244 -22.95 -0.68 -11.68
N PRO A 245 -24.07 0.06 -11.54
CA PRO A 245 -24.05 1.51 -11.42
C PRO A 245 -23.10 1.98 -10.30
N PRO A 246 -22.15 2.92 -10.60
CA PRO A 246 -21.13 3.33 -9.65
C PRO A 246 -21.68 3.98 -8.37
N ASP A 247 -22.79 4.66 -8.46
CA ASP A 247 -23.48 5.32 -7.34
C ASP A 247 -24.12 4.33 -6.35
N VAL A 248 -24.35 3.08 -6.76
CA VAL A 248 -25.03 2.04 -5.94
C VAL A 248 -24.04 1.04 -5.37
N ILE A 249 -23.02 0.63 -6.15
CA ILE A 249 -22.20 -0.53 -5.81
C ILE A 249 -21.43 -0.38 -4.50
N PHE A 250 -20.94 0.82 -4.18
CA PHE A 250 -20.19 1.04 -2.94
C PHE A 250 -21.06 0.93 -1.69
N HIS A 251 -22.35 1.31 -1.78
CA HIS A 251 -23.29 1.08 -0.69
C HIS A 251 -23.48 -0.43 -0.44
N LYS A 252 -23.67 -1.23 -1.50
CA LYS A 252 -23.79 -2.69 -1.40
C LYS A 252 -22.54 -3.33 -0.81
N ALA A 253 -21.34 -2.93 -1.28
CA ALA A 253 -20.07 -3.40 -0.75
C ALA A 253 -19.89 -3.00 0.72
N TYR A 254 -20.26 -1.77 1.10
CA TYR A 254 -20.25 -1.32 2.49
C TYR A 254 -21.14 -2.18 3.39
N ARG A 255 -22.27 -2.63 2.87
CA ARG A 255 -23.23 -3.53 3.57
C ARG A 255 -22.80 -5.00 3.59
N GLY A 256 -21.66 -5.33 2.94
CA GLY A 256 -21.11 -6.69 2.92
C GLY A 256 -21.73 -7.61 1.85
N GLU A 257 -22.48 -7.08 0.88
CA GLU A 257 -22.96 -7.87 -0.25
C GLU A 257 -21.81 -8.31 -1.16
N PHE A 258 -20.74 -7.52 -1.22
CA PHE A 258 -19.52 -7.78 -1.97
C PHE A 258 -18.28 -7.58 -1.10
N ASP A 259 -17.25 -8.39 -1.36
CA ASP A 259 -15.98 -8.37 -0.62
C ASP A 259 -14.98 -7.41 -1.22
N LEU A 260 -15.07 -7.15 -2.54
CA LEU A 260 -14.15 -6.30 -3.30
C LEU A 260 -14.87 -5.65 -4.47
N VAL A 261 -14.59 -4.37 -4.71
CA VAL A 261 -15.07 -3.62 -5.89
C VAL A 261 -13.92 -3.31 -6.83
N VAL A 262 -14.03 -3.71 -8.09
CA VAL A 262 -13.13 -3.32 -9.17
C VAL A 262 -13.60 -1.97 -9.73
N CYS A 263 -12.77 -0.95 -9.59
CA CYS A 263 -13.06 0.44 -9.98
C CYS A 263 -12.32 0.79 -11.27
N MET A 264 -12.97 1.49 -12.16
CA MET A 264 -12.38 1.87 -13.45
C MET A 264 -11.31 2.96 -13.30
N TYR A 265 -11.46 3.86 -12.33
CA TYR A 265 -10.50 4.96 -12.10
C TYR A 265 -10.35 5.28 -10.61
N HIS A 266 -9.31 6.04 -10.31
CA HIS A 266 -8.85 6.35 -8.96
C HIS A 266 -9.96 6.92 -8.07
N ASP A 267 -10.54 8.06 -8.43
CA ASP A 267 -11.49 8.75 -7.55
C ASP A 267 -12.83 8.01 -7.42
N GLN A 268 -13.20 7.18 -8.41
CA GLN A 268 -14.38 6.33 -8.32
C GLN A 268 -14.35 5.45 -7.07
N GLY A 269 -13.17 4.90 -6.75
CA GLY A 269 -13.01 4.02 -5.58
C GLY A 269 -12.53 4.75 -4.34
N LEU A 270 -11.61 5.71 -4.48
CA LEU A 270 -10.97 6.37 -3.34
C LEU A 270 -11.91 7.33 -2.61
N ILE A 271 -12.83 8.00 -3.31
CA ILE A 271 -13.80 8.90 -2.66
C ILE A 271 -14.64 8.13 -1.63
N PRO A 272 -15.40 7.07 -1.99
CA PRO A 272 -16.19 6.33 -1.03
C PRO A 272 -15.35 5.64 0.05
N LEU A 273 -14.15 5.15 -0.28
CA LEU A 273 -13.26 4.53 0.69
C LEU A 273 -12.78 5.55 1.73
N LYS A 274 -12.37 6.75 1.31
CA LYS A 274 -11.90 7.80 2.22
C LYS A 274 -13.03 8.40 3.06
N MET A 275 -14.25 8.43 2.56
CA MET A 275 -15.41 8.84 3.37
C MET A 275 -15.61 7.94 4.58
N VAL A 276 -15.32 6.64 4.48
CA VAL A 276 -15.55 5.70 5.58
C VAL A 276 -14.29 5.37 6.38
N ALA A 277 -13.09 5.61 5.84
CA ALA A 277 -11.84 5.16 6.46
C ALA A 277 -10.65 6.09 6.20
N PHE A 278 -10.82 7.41 6.29
CA PHE A 278 -9.79 8.40 5.98
C PHE A 278 -8.45 8.13 6.68
N ASP A 279 -8.49 7.93 8.00
CA ASP A 279 -7.29 7.71 8.82
C ASP A 279 -6.78 6.27 8.86
N LYS A 280 -7.49 5.33 8.23
CA LYS A 280 -7.21 3.89 8.35
C LYS A 280 -7.05 3.21 6.99
N GLY A 281 -7.05 3.99 5.92
CA GLY A 281 -6.82 3.49 4.57
C GLY A 281 -5.44 2.82 4.46
N VAL A 282 -5.40 1.66 3.82
CA VAL A 282 -4.16 0.92 3.53
C VAL A 282 -4.09 0.68 2.04
N ASN A 283 -2.96 1.02 1.45
CA ASN A 283 -2.62 0.64 0.08
C ASN A 283 -1.88 -0.70 0.09
N MET A 284 -2.31 -1.63 -0.73
CA MET A 284 -1.69 -2.93 -0.99
C MET A 284 -1.37 -3.04 -2.47
N THR A 285 -0.16 -3.46 -2.83
CA THR A 285 0.19 -3.77 -4.22
C THR A 285 0.00 -5.25 -4.47
N VAL A 286 -0.94 -5.59 -5.33
CA VAL A 286 -1.25 -6.97 -5.74
C VAL A 286 -0.48 -7.33 -7.00
N GLY A 287 -0.03 -8.56 -7.13
CA GLY A 287 0.74 -9.04 -8.28
C GLY A 287 2.21 -9.27 -7.99
N LEU A 288 2.78 -8.53 -7.04
CA LEU A 288 4.17 -8.71 -6.62
C LEU A 288 4.44 -10.14 -6.09
N PRO A 289 5.69 -10.64 -6.18
CA PRO A 289 6.10 -11.90 -5.56
C PRO A 289 6.29 -11.79 -4.05
N ILE A 290 6.12 -10.60 -3.48
CA ILE A 290 6.28 -10.28 -2.06
C ILE A 290 5.04 -9.56 -1.54
N ILE A 291 4.75 -9.67 -0.25
CA ILE A 291 3.73 -8.85 0.41
C ILE A 291 4.23 -7.41 0.48
N ARG A 292 3.41 -6.46 0.00
CA ARG A 292 3.66 -5.03 0.17
C ARG A 292 2.39 -4.30 0.59
N THR A 293 2.47 -3.59 1.71
CA THR A 293 1.44 -2.65 2.16
C THR A 293 2.04 -1.29 2.51
N SER A 294 1.22 -0.26 2.57
CA SER A 294 1.62 1.08 3.02
C SER A 294 0.42 1.86 3.57
N PRO A 295 0.66 2.88 4.40
CA PRO A 295 -0.34 3.91 4.68
C PRO A 295 -0.81 4.58 3.37
N ASP A 296 -2.06 5.09 3.40
CA ASP A 296 -2.68 5.82 2.29
C ASP A 296 -2.60 7.35 2.49
N HIS A 297 -1.42 7.84 2.86
CA HIS A 297 -1.09 9.26 2.97
C HIS A 297 0.37 9.53 2.59
N GLY A 298 0.71 10.80 2.36
CA GLY A 298 2.05 11.25 1.99
C GLY A 298 2.97 11.53 3.19
N THR A 299 4.08 12.19 2.90
CA THR A 299 5.14 12.57 3.86
C THR A 299 4.71 13.64 4.86
N ALA A 300 3.64 14.40 4.58
CA ALA A 300 3.06 15.43 5.44
C ALA A 300 4.14 16.32 6.09
N TYR A 301 4.94 16.96 5.25
CA TYR A 301 6.06 17.80 5.69
C TYR A 301 5.64 18.97 6.56
N ASP A 302 4.40 19.44 6.41
CA ASP A 302 3.77 20.52 7.17
C ASP A 302 3.63 20.24 8.66
N ILE A 303 3.50 18.97 9.04
CA ILE A 303 3.39 18.52 10.44
C ILE A 303 4.54 17.60 10.87
N ALA A 304 5.50 17.38 9.97
CA ALA A 304 6.62 16.48 10.24
C ALA A 304 7.50 17.00 11.39
N TRP A 305 7.88 16.10 12.28
CA TRP A 305 8.71 16.40 13.46
C TRP A 305 8.05 17.29 14.53
N GLU A 306 6.72 17.39 14.50
CA GLU A 306 5.94 18.05 15.56
C GLU A 306 5.41 17.06 16.61
N GLY A 307 5.56 15.76 16.38
CA GLY A 307 5.07 14.72 17.29
C GLY A 307 3.55 14.49 17.23
N ILE A 308 2.83 15.13 16.29
CA ILE A 308 1.36 15.06 16.19
C ILE A 308 0.85 14.09 15.13
N ALA A 309 1.72 13.60 14.23
CA ALA A 309 1.34 12.71 13.14
C ALA A 309 0.56 11.47 13.63
N ASN A 310 -0.57 11.16 12.96
CA ASN A 310 -1.44 10.04 13.30
C ASN A 310 -0.90 8.70 12.78
N PRO A 311 -0.59 7.69 13.61
CA PRO A 311 -0.05 6.41 13.17
C PRO A 311 -1.11 5.41 12.71
N ALA A 312 -2.40 5.74 12.70
CA ALA A 312 -3.49 4.78 12.52
C ALA A 312 -3.38 3.99 11.21
N SER A 313 -3.11 4.66 10.09
CA SER A 313 -2.93 4.01 8.78
C SER A 313 -1.70 3.10 8.75
N MET A 314 -0.58 3.50 9.39
CA MET A 314 0.62 2.65 9.51
C MET A 314 0.32 1.40 10.36
N ILE A 315 -0.41 1.53 11.46
CA ILE A 315 -0.85 0.41 12.29
C ILE A 315 -1.68 -0.58 11.45
N GLU A 316 -2.64 -0.09 10.69
CA GLU A 316 -3.48 -0.96 9.86
C GLU A 316 -2.67 -1.57 8.69
N ALA A 317 -1.70 -0.85 8.11
CA ALA A 317 -0.81 -1.39 7.09
C ALA A 317 0.04 -2.57 7.62
N ILE A 318 0.62 -2.44 8.82
CA ILE A 318 1.38 -3.51 9.48
C ILE A 318 0.47 -4.70 9.80
N LYS A 319 -0.72 -4.46 10.35
CA LYS A 319 -1.69 -5.52 10.68
C LYS A 319 -2.14 -6.27 9.43
N LEU A 320 -2.38 -5.55 8.34
CA LEU A 320 -2.76 -6.18 7.07
C LEU A 320 -1.63 -7.06 6.55
N ALA A 321 -0.40 -6.54 6.45
CA ALA A 321 0.76 -7.32 6.02
C ALA A 321 0.97 -8.60 6.84
N ALA A 322 0.77 -8.51 8.16
CA ALA A 322 0.89 -9.67 9.05
C ALA A 322 -0.13 -10.79 8.76
N LYS A 323 -1.31 -10.44 8.22
CA LYS A 323 -2.40 -11.38 7.94
C LYS A 323 -2.38 -11.95 6.52
N LEU A 324 -1.83 -11.18 5.54
CA LEU A 324 -1.79 -11.60 4.14
C LEU A 324 -1.05 -12.93 3.96
N ARG A 325 -1.44 -13.70 2.94
CA ARG A 325 -0.82 -14.97 2.54
C ARG A 325 -0.28 -14.84 1.10
N ILE A 326 0.86 -15.43 0.81
CA ILE A 326 1.39 -15.63 -0.56
C ILE A 326 1.45 -17.12 -0.81
#